data_c1a63cc4136e5bc220d76746b867f5aa
#
_entry.id   c1a63cc4136e5bc220d76746b867f5aa
#
_cell.length_a   1.000
_cell.length_b   1.000
_cell.length_c   1.000
_cell.angle_alpha   90.00
_cell.angle_beta   90.00
_cell.angle_gamma   90.00
#
_symmetry.space_group_name_H-M   'P 1'
#
loop_
_entity.id
_entity.type
_entity.pdbx_description
1 polymer ?
#
loop_
_entity_poly.entity_id
_entity_poly.type
_entity_poly.pdbx_seq_one_letter_code
_entity_poly.pdbx_strand_id
1 'polypeptide(L)'
;MVQTLSKITLIIIFILQVIVAQDLVLEKNTPKVKLVPIIKSLVIPGTGEFSLDNKTRGRIFSLVESSLWITTIGSFLMSNIDQRKSQVFASKHANVFVSGKDREFWVDIGNYDTREAFIQEHLRFRDNEAVERYKNIEWDWDWKGSTSQRESFESMRISSDHWALAGKFFIGGIVLNHIVSAIDVLYLQNRFLSTGKITFVPRYDPVTTNLIYSLTVQF
;
A
#
# COMPACT_ATOMS: atom_id res chain seq x y z
N MET A 1 13.70 10.37 -5.63
CA MET A 1 12.35 10.01 -6.11
C MET A 1 12.36 9.39 -7.52
N VAL A 2 13.07 9.93 -8.50
CA VAL A 2 13.12 9.39 -9.87
C VAL A 2 13.77 8.00 -9.94
N GLN A 3 14.84 7.73 -9.18
CA GLN A 3 15.52 6.43 -9.17
C GLN A 3 14.70 5.29 -8.55
N THR A 4 13.81 5.58 -7.60
CA THR A 4 12.91 4.58 -7.01
C THR A 4 11.76 4.21 -7.95
N LEU A 5 11.21 5.18 -8.69
CA LEU A 5 10.21 4.92 -9.73
C LEU A 5 10.77 4.01 -10.83
N SER A 6 12.01 4.26 -11.29
CA SER A 6 12.70 3.45 -12.29
C SER A 6 12.88 1.99 -11.85
N LYS A 7 13.22 1.75 -10.58
CA LYS A 7 13.37 0.38 -10.06
C LYS A 7 12.04 -0.38 -9.99
N ILE A 8 10.96 0.31 -9.60
CA ILE A 8 9.62 -0.29 -9.55
C ILE A 8 9.14 -0.66 -10.96
N THR A 9 9.37 0.22 -11.94
CA THR A 9 9.02 -0.05 -13.35
C THR A 9 9.79 -1.24 -13.90
N LEU A 10 11.07 -1.38 -13.58
CA LEU A 10 11.89 -2.53 -13.98
C LEU A 10 11.42 -3.85 -13.34
N ILE A 11 11.01 -3.82 -12.08
CA ILE A 11 10.48 -5.00 -11.39
C ILE A 11 9.16 -5.44 -12.04
N ILE A 12 8.27 -4.50 -12.37
CA ILE A 12 6.99 -4.78 -13.04
C ILE A 12 7.25 -5.39 -14.44
N ILE A 13 8.17 -4.84 -15.21
CA ILE A 13 8.55 -5.36 -16.53
C ILE A 13 9.16 -6.77 -16.40
N PHE A 14 10.00 -7.01 -15.40
CA PHE A 14 10.60 -8.33 -15.16
C PHE A 14 9.55 -9.38 -14.76
N ILE A 15 8.60 -9.03 -13.90
CA ILE A 15 7.48 -9.91 -13.53
C ILE A 15 6.61 -10.23 -14.76
N LEU A 16 6.32 -9.24 -15.61
CA LEU A 16 5.60 -9.45 -16.86
C LEU A 16 6.33 -10.41 -17.83
N GLN A 17 7.65 -10.30 -17.93
CA GLN A 17 8.47 -11.20 -18.79
C GLN A 17 8.49 -12.63 -18.26
N VAL A 18 8.55 -12.83 -16.93
CA VAL A 18 8.50 -14.18 -16.32
C VAL A 18 7.14 -14.84 -16.56
N ILE A 19 6.05 -14.08 -16.50
CA ILE A 19 4.70 -14.58 -16.77
C ILE A 19 4.54 -15.01 -18.23
N VAL A 20 5.07 -14.23 -19.18
CA VAL A 20 5.01 -14.55 -20.62
C VAL A 20 5.89 -15.75 -20.98
N ALA A 21 7.05 -15.93 -20.31
CA ALA A 21 7.95 -17.03 -20.58
C ALA A 21 7.40 -18.41 -20.13
N GLN A 22 6.48 -18.46 -19.18
CA GLN A 22 5.87 -19.71 -18.70
C GLN A 22 4.83 -20.29 -19.65
N ASP A 23 4.23 -19.49 -20.55
CA ASP A 23 3.26 -19.97 -21.54
C ASP A 23 3.90 -20.82 -22.65
N LEU A 24 5.22 -20.82 -22.79
CA LEU A 24 5.94 -21.53 -23.88
C LEU A 24 6.29 -22.99 -23.56
N VAL A 25 6.08 -23.48 -22.33
CA VAL A 25 6.64 -24.79 -21.90
C VAL A 25 5.60 -25.87 -21.58
N LEU A 26 4.31 -25.55 -21.49
CA LEU A 26 3.28 -26.51 -21.03
C LEU A 26 2.19 -26.79 -22.08
N GLU A 27 2.57 -27.45 -23.16
CA GLU A 27 1.62 -28.14 -24.03
C GLU A 27 1.37 -29.57 -23.51
N LYS A 28 0.44 -29.70 -22.56
CA LYS A 28 -0.16 -31.00 -22.22
C LYS A 28 -1.61 -30.75 -21.81
N ASN A 29 -2.55 -31.56 -22.34
CA ASN A 29 -4.02 -31.52 -22.24
C ASN A 29 -4.59 -31.39 -20.81
N THR A 30 -4.15 -30.39 -20.06
CA THR A 30 -4.76 -29.96 -18.82
C THR A 30 -5.63 -28.73 -19.11
N PRO A 31 -6.79 -28.60 -18.46
CA PRO A 31 -7.65 -27.43 -18.64
C PRO A 31 -6.85 -26.17 -18.34
N LYS A 32 -6.59 -25.36 -19.38
CA LYS A 32 -5.65 -24.24 -19.32
C LYS A 32 -6.22 -23.11 -18.46
N VAL A 33 -5.51 -22.76 -17.39
CA VAL A 33 -5.75 -21.54 -16.62
C VAL A 33 -5.54 -20.34 -17.55
N LYS A 34 -6.54 -19.46 -17.66
CA LYS A 34 -6.43 -18.26 -18.49
C LYS A 34 -5.67 -17.18 -17.72
N LEU A 35 -4.53 -16.73 -18.25
CA LEU A 35 -3.70 -15.70 -17.61
C LEU A 35 -4.36 -14.30 -17.64
N VAL A 36 -5.13 -14.00 -18.68
CA VAL A 36 -5.74 -12.67 -18.87
C VAL A 36 -6.58 -12.21 -17.67
N PRO A 37 -7.51 -13.00 -17.09
CA PRO A 37 -8.24 -12.58 -15.89
C PRO A 37 -7.33 -12.33 -14.67
N ILE A 38 -6.26 -13.12 -14.50
CA ILE A 38 -5.31 -12.98 -13.40
C ILE A 38 -4.58 -11.65 -13.51
N ILE A 39 -4.04 -11.34 -14.70
CA ILE A 39 -3.34 -10.07 -14.96
C ILE A 39 -4.30 -8.89 -14.76
N LYS A 40 -5.55 -9.00 -15.21
CA LYS A 40 -6.56 -7.95 -14.98
C LYS A 40 -6.73 -7.65 -13.48
N SER A 41 -6.88 -8.67 -12.63
CA SER A 41 -7.02 -8.48 -11.18
C SER A 41 -5.72 -8.04 -10.51
N LEU A 42 -4.57 -8.42 -11.06
CA LEU A 42 -3.28 -7.91 -10.57
C LEU A 42 -3.10 -6.41 -10.85
N VAL A 43 -3.66 -5.89 -11.95
CA VAL A 43 -3.59 -4.47 -12.32
C VAL A 43 -4.71 -3.66 -11.68
N ILE A 44 -5.93 -4.19 -11.68
CA ILE A 44 -7.12 -3.57 -11.07
C ILE A 44 -7.91 -4.65 -10.35
N PRO A 45 -7.85 -4.72 -9.00
CA PRO A 45 -8.55 -5.71 -8.20
C PRO A 45 -10.05 -5.75 -8.49
N GLY A 46 -10.57 -6.96 -8.65
CA GLY A 46 -11.97 -7.19 -8.98
C GLY A 46 -12.26 -7.41 -10.47
N THR A 47 -11.41 -6.92 -11.38
CA THR A 47 -11.70 -6.99 -12.83
C THR A 47 -11.56 -8.40 -13.41
N GLY A 48 -10.70 -9.23 -12.87
CA GLY A 48 -10.57 -10.63 -13.24
C GLY A 48 -11.78 -11.43 -12.80
N GLU A 49 -12.26 -11.21 -11.59
CA GLU A 49 -13.47 -11.83 -11.04
C GLU A 49 -14.72 -11.45 -11.87
N PHE A 50 -14.84 -10.18 -12.28
CA PHE A 50 -15.87 -9.76 -13.23
C PHE A 50 -15.77 -10.50 -14.57
N SER A 51 -14.55 -10.72 -15.07
CA SER A 51 -14.31 -11.47 -16.31
C SER A 51 -14.73 -12.94 -16.22
N LEU A 52 -14.80 -13.48 -15.00
CA LEU A 52 -15.29 -14.85 -14.70
C LEU A 52 -16.76 -14.86 -14.24
N ASP A 53 -17.51 -13.79 -14.49
CA ASP A 53 -18.91 -13.57 -14.10
C ASP A 53 -19.18 -13.65 -12.58
N ASN A 54 -18.14 -13.51 -11.76
CA ASN A 54 -18.27 -13.47 -10.30
C ASN A 54 -18.42 -12.02 -9.81
N LYS A 55 -19.60 -11.45 -10.03
CA LYS A 55 -19.90 -10.03 -9.75
C LYS A 55 -19.76 -9.68 -8.26
N THR A 56 -20.10 -10.59 -7.36
CA THR A 56 -20.03 -10.34 -5.91
C THR A 56 -18.59 -10.13 -5.44
N ARG A 57 -17.69 -11.05 -5.80
CA ARG A 57 -16.28 -10.95 -5.43
C ARG A 57 -15.61 -9.75 -6.11
N GLY A 58 -15.88 -9.54 -7.41
CA GLY A 58 -15.37 -8.37 -8.13
C GLY A 58 -15.76 -7.05 -7.46
N ARG A 59 -17.01 -6.90 -7.02
CA ARG A 59 -17.46 -5.72 -6.27
C ARG A 59 -16.72 -5.54 -4.93
N ILE A 60 -16.53 -6.64 -4.19
CA ILE A 60 -15.83 -6.59 -2.90
C ILE A 60 -14.39 -6.06 -3.10
N PHE A 61 -13.61 -6.66 -4.02
CA PHE A 61 -12.24 -6.22 -4.28
C PHE A 61 -12.18 -4.76 -4.77
N SER A 62 -13.09 -4.35 -5.67
CA SER A 62 -13.14 -2.96 -6.14
C SER A 62 -13.53 -1.97 -5.05
N LEU A 63 -14.44 -2.32 -4.12
CA LEU A 63 -14.79 -1.47 -2.97
C LEU A 63 -13.63 -1.35 -1.99
N VAL A 64 -12.95 -2.45 -1.68
CA VAL A 64 -11.75 -2.44 -0.83
C VAL A 64 -10.67 -1.55 -1.45
N GLU A 65 -10.40 -1.69 -2.75
CA GLU A 65 -9.44 -0.89 -3.50
C GLU A 65 -9.76 0.61 -3.40
N SER A 66 -11.01 0.97 -3.70
CA SER A 66 -11.46 2.37 -3.63
C SER A 66 -11.33 2.95 -2.22
N SER A 67 -11.67 2.18 -1.19
CA SER A 67 -11.54 2.59 0.21
C SER A 67 -10.08 2.79 0.61
N LEU A 68 -9.19 1.90 0.20
CA LEU A 68 -7.75 2.01 0.45
C LEU A 68 -7.15 3.25 -0.21
N TRP A 69 -7.54 3.58 -1.43
CA TRP A 69 -7.09 4.81 -2.10
C TRP A 69 -7.59 6.07 -1.40
N ILE A 70 -8.86 6.13 -1.03
CA ILE A 70 -9.45 7.28 -0.30
C ILE A 70 -8.72 7.49 1.03
N THR A 71 -8.48 6.42 1.79
CA THR A 71 -7.79 6.52 3.09
C THR A 71 -6.31 6.87 2.93
N THR A 72 -5.64 6.37 1.89
CA THR A 72 -4.24 6.72 1.57
C THR A 72 -4.12 8.21 1.27
N ILE A 73 -4.94 8.72 0.35
CA ILE A 73 -4.93 10.14 -0.03
C ILE A 73 -5.29 11.01 1.18
N GLY A 74 -6.35 10.65 1.91
CA GLY A 74 -6.77 11.35 3.12
C GLY A 74 -5.67 11.42 4.18
N SER A 75 -4.96 10.32 4.41
CA SER A 75 -3.85 10.28 5.37
C SER A 75 -2.71 11.23 4.98
N PHE A 76 -2.28 11.24 3.73
CA PHE A 76 -1.22 12.17 3.30
C PHE A 76 -1.69 13.63 3.29
N LEU A 77 -2.96 13.91 2.99
CA LEU A 77 -3.51 15.26 3.11
C LEU A 77 -3.50 15.74 4.57
N MET A 78 -3.94 14.90 5.52
CA MET A 78 -3.91 15.24 6.94
C MET A 78 -2.49 15.42 7.46
N SER A 79 -1.55 14.56 7.05
CA SER A 79 -0.13 14.73 7.35
C SER A 79 0.38 16.10 6.91
N ASN A 80 0.14 16.49 5.65
CA ASN A 80 0.57 17.78 5.13
C ASN A 80 -0.08 18.98 5.85
N ILE A 81 -1.35 18.85 6.23
CA ILE A 81 -2.06 19.89 6.98
C ILE A 81 -1.42 20.08 8.36
N ASP A 82 -1.21 18.99 9.10
CA ASP A 82 -0.65 19.06 10.44
C ASP A 82 0.82 19.51 10.42
N GLN A 83 1.59 19.10 9.41
CA GLN A 83 2.95 19.59 9.20
C GLN A 83 2.98 21.11 8.98
N ARG A 84 2.10 21.63 8.11
CA ARG A 84 2.03 23.09 7.88
C ARG A 84 1.58 23.83 9.14
N LYS A 85 0.61 23.29 9.88
CA LYS A 85 0.16 23.89 11.15
C LYS A 85 1.29 23.97 12.15
N SER A 86 2.08 22.89 12.34
CA SER A 86 3.21 22.87 13.26
C SER A 86 4.28 23.89 12.84
N GLN A 87 4.61 23.97 11.55
CA GLN A 87 5.60 24.93 11.03
C GLN A 87 5.16 26.39 11.24
N VAL A 88 3.90 26.71 10.95
CA VAL A 88 3.35 28.05 11.20
C VAL A 88 3.33 28.36 12.70
N PHE A 89 3.01 27.38 13.53
CA PHE A 89 3.02 27.52 14.98
C PHE A 89 4.42 27.82 15.52
N ALA A 90 5.43 27.07 15.07
CA ALA A 90 6.84 27.30 15.44
C ALA A 90 7.33 28.68 14.97
N SER A 91 6.98 29.09 13.75
CA SER A 91 7.32 30.44 13.25
C SER A 91 6.75 31.55 14.15
N LYS A 92 5.51 31.37 14.62
CA LYS A 92 4.84 32.36 15.47
C LYS A 92 5.36 32.40 16.91
N HIS A 93 5.68 31.24 17.50
CA HIS A 93 5.94 31.11 18.93
C HIS A 93 7.42 30.89 19.28
N ALA A 94 8.20 30.33 18.37
CA ALA A 94 9.63 30.08 18.55
C ALA A 94 10.52 30.90 17.59
N ASN A 95 9.94 31.87 16.87
CA ASN A 95 10.66 32.75 15.93
C ASN A 95 11.42 32.01 14.82
N VAL A 96 10.92 30.85 14.39
CA VAL A 96 11.57 30.00 13.39
C VAL A 96 11.33 30.52 11.99
N PHE A 97 12.38 30.59 11.19
CA PHE A 97 12.29 30.80 9.74
C PHE A 97 12.02 29.46 9.05
N VAL A 98 10.83 29.31 8.43
CA VAL A 98 10.32 28.00 7.96
C VAL A 98 11.04 27.48 6.72
N SER A 99 11.51 28.38 5.82
CA SER A 99 12.08 27.97 4.54
C SER A 99 13.43 27.27 4.70
N GLY A 100 13.67 26.22 3.89
CA GLY A 100 14.95 25.53 3.82
C GLY A 100 15.26 24.60 5.01
N LYS A 101 14.30 24.35 5.89
CA LYS A 101 14.48 23.45 7.04
C LYS A 101 14.17 22.01 6.68
N ASP A 102 15.02 21.11 7.17
CA ASP A 102 14.83 19.67 6.98
C ASP A 102 14.01 19.03 8.12
N ARG A 103 13.78 17.72 8.01
CA ARG A 103 12.99 16.99 8.99
C ARG A 103 13.65 16.94 10.37
N GLU A 104 14.98 16.82 10.44
CA GLU A 104 15.71 16.73 11.71
C GLU A 104 15.57 18.02 12.48
N PHE A 105 15.70 19.19 11.82
CA PHE A 105 15.43 20.48 12.44
C PHE A 105 14.07 20.53 13.14
N TRP A 106 13.00 20.06 12.47
CA TRP A 106 11.66 20.03 13.04
C TRP A 106 11.51 19.05 14.22
N VAL A 107 12.37 18.03 14.30
CA VAL A 107 12.43 17.13 15.47
C VAL A 107 13.14 17.84 16.62
N ASP A 108 14.28 18.48 16.35
CA ASP A 108 15.13 19.08 17.36
C ASP A 108 14.44 20.25 18.07
N ILE A 109 13.72 21.11 17.33
CA ILE A 109 12.98 22.22 17.95
C ILE A 109 11.79 21.74 18.81
N GLY A 110 11.31 20.53 18.63
CA GLY A 110 10.33 19.90 19.53
C GLY A 110 10.95 19.36 20.81
N ASN A 111 12.21 18.95 20.74
CA ASN A 111 12.92 18.33 21.86
C ASN A 111 13.63 19.36 22.76
N TYR A 112 14.07 20.50 22.22
CA TYR A 112 14.87 21.50 22.92
C TYR A 112 14.16 22.85 22.94
N ASP A 113 14.28 23.54 24.09
CA ASP A 113 13.67 24.86 24.27
C ASP A 113 14.37 25.94 23.43
N THR A 114 15.69 25.84 23.26
CA THR A 114 16.48 26.77 22.46
C THR A 114 17.57 26.04 21.70
N ARG A 115 18.09 26.68 20.65
CA ARG A 115 19.26 26.18 19.91
C ARG A 115 20.48 26.04 20.87
N GLU A 116 20.67 26.97 21.79
CA GLU A 116 21.74 26.92 22.76
C GLU A 116 21.65 25.69 23.66
N ALA A 117 20.46 25.32 24.13
CA ALA A 117 20.23 24.12 24.92
C ALA A 117 20.65 22.86 24.16
N PHE A 118 20.26 22.75 22.86
CA PHE A 118 20.72 21.71 21.97
C PHE A 118 22.25 21.65 21.86
N ILE A 119 22.88 22.78 21.53
CA ILE A 119 24.34 22.87 21.36
C ILE A 119 25.06 22.47 22.65
N GLN A 120 24.61 22.95 23.81
CA GLN A 120 25.25 22.64 25.12
C GLN A 120 25.17 21.14 25.43
N GLU A 121 24.07 20.50 25.14
CA GLU A 121 23.91 19.07 25.37
C GLU A 121 24.81 18.24 24.43
N HIS A 122 24.84 18.55 23.14
CA HIS A 122 25.66 17.83 22.16
C HIS A 122 27.17 18.05 22.38
N LEU A 123 27.59 19.21 22.87
CA LEU A 123 28.97 19.45 23.29
C LEU A 123 29.38 18.55 24.45
N ARG A 124 28.49 18.26 25.42
CA ARG A 124 28.78 17.33 26.53
C ARG A 124 29.07 15.92 26.03
N PHE A 125 28.38 15.50 24.96
CA PHE A 125 28.58 14.22 24.31
C PHE A 125 29.66 14.21 23.24
N ARG A 126 30.37 15.37 23.02
CA ARG A 126 31.40 15.57 21.98
C ARG A 126 30.87 15.30 20.56
N ASP A 127 29.58 15.51 20.33
CA ASP A 127 28.94 15.41 19.05
C ASP A 127 29.12 16.72 18.26
N ASN A 128 30.30 16.85 17.68
CA ASN A 128 30.67 18.06 16.94
C ASN A 128 29.89 18.18 15.61
N GLU A 129 29.43 17.10 15.04
CA GLU A 129 28.66 17.10 13.80
C GLU A 129 27.28 17.76 14.01
N ALA A 130 26.57 17.38 15.07
CA ALA A 130 25.30 18.00 15.45
C ALA A 130 25.49 19.51 15.77
N VAL A 131 26.56 19.88 16.48
CA VAL A 131 26.86 21.28 16.79
C VAL A 131 27.14 22.10 15.52
N GLU A 132 27.90 21.55 14.57
CA GLU A 132 28.23 22.21 13.30
C GLU A 132 26.98 22.56 12.49
N ARG A 133 25.97 21.69 12.50
CA ARG A 133 24.71 21.87 11.79
C ARG A 133 23.98 23.17 12.19
N TYR A 134 24.05 23.56 13.47
CA TYR A 134 23.33 24.71 14.00
C TYR A 134 24.23 25.94 14.23
N LYS A 135 25.41 25.99 13.62
CA LYS A 135 26.25 27.21 13.66
C LYS A 135 25.63 28.39 12.92
N ASN A 136 24.84 28.11 11.87
CA ASN A 136 24.20 29.17 11.11
C ASN A 136 23.02 29.74 11.92
N ILE A 137 22.97 31.05 12.10
CA ILE A 137 21.93 31.78 12.83
C ILE A 137 20.53 31.62 12.16
N GLU A 138 20.46 31.29 10.89
CA GLU A 138 19.19 31.00 10.20
C GLU A 138 18.49 29.75 10.75
N TRP A 139 19.20 28.91 11.49
CA TRP A 139 18.72 27.69 12.14
C TRP A 139 18.43 27.91 13.62
N ASP A 140 18.05 29.13 14.00
CA ASP A 140 17.75 29.53 15.37
C ASP A 140 16.29 29.25 15.75
N TRP A 141 16.06 28.99 17.04
CA TRP A 141 14.74 28.92 17.66
C TRP A 141 14.82 29.21 19.16
N ASP A 142 13.74 29.74 19.70
CA ASP A 142 13.60 30.00 21.12
C ASP A 142 12.11 29.96 21.51
N TRP A 143 11.72 28.97 22.29
CA TRP A 143 10.37 28.83 22.85
C TRP A 143 10.13 29.79 24.05
N LYS A 144 11.08 30.61 24.40
CA LYS A 144 10.98 31.60 25.51
C LYS A 144 10.58 30.94 26.82
N GLY A 145 11.05 29.71 27.09
CA GLY A 145 10.74 28.92 28.27
C GLY A 145 9.30 28.40 28.33
N SER A 146 8.54 28.49 27.23
CA SER A 146 7.14 28.01 27.20
C SER A 146 7.07 26.53 26.82
N THR A 147 7.22 25.63 27.79
CA THR A 147 7.06 24.20 27.62
C THR A 147 5.73 23.82 26.96
N SER A 148 4.63 24.49 27.33
CA SER A 148 3.29 24.22 26.77
C SER A 148 3.23 24.51 25.26
N GLN A 149 3.90 25.54 24.77
CA GLN A 149 3.94 25.85 23.34
C GLN A 149 4.78 24.83 22.59
N ARG A 150 5.94 24.44 23.14
CA ARG A 150 6.80 23.40 22.56
C ARG A 150 6.07 22.05 22.48
N GLU A 151 5.38 21.62 23.55
CA GLU A 151 4.56 20.39 23.56
C GLU A 151 3.41 20.46 22.54
N SER A 152 2.76 21.62 22.41
CA SER A 152 1.70 21.81 21.39
C SER A 152 2.24 21.66 19.98
N PHE A 153 3.42 22.21 19.68
CA PHE A 153 4.11 22.05 18.43
C PHE A 153 4.45 20.57 18.20
N GLU A 154 5.05 19.91 19.18
CA GLU A 154 5.48 18.51 19.09
C GLU A 154 4.27 17.60 18.84
N SER A 155 3.16 17.80 19.52
CA SER A 155 1.93 17.05 19.30
C SER A 155 1.43 17.16 17.85
N MET A 156 1.44 18.36 17.25
CA MET A 156 1.05 18.55 15.85
C MET A 156 2.04 17.86 14.89
N ARG A 157 3.33 17.94 15.16
CA ARG A 157 4.37 17.27 14.37
C ARG A 157 4.22 15.74 14.43
N ILE A 158 4.06 15.19 15.63
CA ILE A 158 3.86 13.74 15.83
C ILE A 158 2.56 13.28 15.12
N SER A 159 1.47 14.06 15.21
CA SER A 159 0.24 13.78 14.49
C SER A 159 0.47 13.70 12.98
N SER A 160 1.25 14.63 12.42
CA SER A 160 1.64 14.61 11.00
C SER A 160 2.41 13.32 10.64
N ASP A 161 3.38 12.92 11.47
CA ASP A 161 4.16 11.70 11.25
C ASP A 161 3.28 10.44 11.33
N HIS A 162 2.33 10.38 12.26
CA HIS A 162 1.37 9.28 12.38
C HIS A 162 0.48 9.16 11.14
N TRP A 163 -0.03 10.27 10.61
CA TRP A 163 -0.80 10.27 9.38
C TRP A 163 0.03 9.83 8.17
N ALA A 164 1.28 10.28 8.07
CA ALA A 164 2.20 9.83 7.00
C ALA A 164 2.47 8.33 7.09
N LEU A 165 2.65 7.80 8.31
CA LEU A 165 2.84 6.37 8.54
C LEU A 165 1.60 5.57 8.17
N ALA A 166 0.41 6.02 8.58
CA ALA A 166 -0.86 5.39 8.21
C ALA A 166 -1.02 5.32 6.68
N GLY A 167 -0.72 6.40 5.95
CA GLY A 167 -0.73 6.41 4.50
C GLY A 167 0.17 5.36 3.87
N LYS A 168 1.37 5.13 4.43
CA LYS A 168 2.29 4.07 3.97
C LYS A 168 1.72 2.66 4.22
N PHE A 169 1.06 2.43 5.35
CA PHE A 169 0.38 1.16 5.62
C PHE A 169 -0.77 0.90 4.64
N PHE A 170 -1.56 1.91 4.29
CA PHE A 170 -2.63 1.76 3.29
C PHE A 170 -2.09 1.46 1.90
N ILE A 171 -0.93 2.00 1.50
CA ILE A 171 -0.24 1.59 0.27
C ILE A 171 0.11 0.10 0.32
N GLY A 172 0.61 -0.41 1.46
CA GLY A 172 0.83 -1.84 1.67
C GLY A 172 -0.46 -2.65 1.50
N GLY A 173 -1.58 -2.14 2.04
CA GLY A 173 -2.91 -2.72 1.87
C GLY A 173 -3.36 -2.80 0.41
N ILE A 174 -3.11 -1.75 -0.40
CA ILE A 174 -3.36 -1.73 -1.84
C ILE A 174 -2.60 -2.87 -2.52
N VAL A 175 -1.29 -2.99 -2.28
CA VAL A 175 -0.47 -4.07 -2.87
C VAL A 175 -1.01 -5.46 -2.50
N LEU A 176 -1.38 -5.66 -1.24
CA LEU A 176 -1.99 -6.91 -0.78
C LEU A 176 -3.32 -7.19 -1.48
N ASN A 177 -4.19 -6.20 -1.65
CA ASN A 177 -5.48 -6.36 -2.34
C ASN A 177 -5.28 -6.83 -3.79
N HIS A 178 -4.30 -6.27 -4.51
CA HIS A 178 -3.94 -6.71 -5.87
C HIS A 178 -3.51 -8.19 -5.89
N ILE A 179 -2.63 -8.59 -4.98
CA ILE A 179 -2.13 -9.97 -4.90
C ILE A 179 -3.27 -10.93 -4.54
N VAL A 180 -4.08 -10.61 -3.54
CA VAL A 180 -5.19 -11.47 -3.08
C VAL A 180 -6.25 -11.61 -4.16
N SER A 181 -6.60 -10.53 -4.89
CA SER A 181 -7.54 -10.59 -6.01
C SER A 181 -6.99 -11.50 -7.14
N ALA A 182 -5.71 -11.38 -7.49
CA ALA A 182 -5.11 -12.28 -8.49
C ALA A 182 -5.14 -13.76 -8.08
N ILE A 183 -4.88 -14.05 -6.79
CA ILE A 183 -4.98 -15.42 -6.24
C ILE A 183 -6.43 -15.90 -6.24
N ASP A 184 -7.40 -15.03 -5.92
CA ASP A 184 -8.82 -15.38 -5.94
C ASP A 184 -9.30 -15.76 -7.34
N VAL A 185 -8.84 -15.05 -8.37
CA VAL A 185 -9.09 -15.41 -9.78
C VAL A 185 -8.52 -16.78 -10.12
N LEU A 186 -7.29 -17.10 -9.68
CA LEU A 186 -6.72 -18.45 -9.83
C LEU A 186 -7.60 -19.52 -9.18
N TYR A 187 -8.02 -19.27 -7.94
CA TYR A 187 -8.89 -20.18 -7.20
C TYR A 187 -10.23 -20.39 -7.93
N LEU A 188 -10.85 -19.31 -8.43
CA LEU A 188 -12.11 -19.40 -9.19
C LEU A 188 -11.94 -20.24 -10.45
N GLN A 189 -10.88 -20.02 -11.24
CA GLN A 189 -10.60 -20.80 -12.42
C GLN A 189 -10.41 -22.29 -12.10
N ASN A 190 -9.61 -22.61 -11.09
CA ASN A 190 -9.39 -23.99 -10.66
C ASN A 190 -10.70 -24.65 -10.21
N ARG A 191 -11.58 -23.93 -9.50
CA ARG A 191 -12.87 -24.45 -9.08
C ARG A 191 -13.78 -24.74 -10.29
N PHE A 192 -13.80 -23.89 -11.31
CA PHE A 192 -14.55 -24.15 -12.55
C PHE A 192 -14.00 -25.37 -13.30
N LEU A 193 -12.68 -25.58 -13.26
CA LEU A 193 -12.02 -26.72 -13.91
C LEU A 193 -12.22 -28.05 -13.15
N SER A 194 -12.30 -27.98 -11.82
CA SER A 194 -12.47 -29.16 -10.95
C SER A 194 -13.92 -29.56 -10.72
N THR A 195 -14.89 -28.72 -11.10
CA THR A 195 -16.30 -29.06 -11.00
C THR A 195 -16.69 -29.87 -12.24
N GLY A 196 -16.21 -31.10 -12.32
CA GLY A 196 -16.70 -32.08 -13.27
C GLY A 196 -18.23 -32.20 -13.16
N LYS A 197 -18.93 -31.95 -14.24
CA LYS A 197 -20.38 -32.17 -14.26
C LYS A 197 -20.67 -33.65 -14.15
N ILE A 198 -21.14 -34.07 -12.98
CA ILE A 198 -21.70 -35.41 -12.82
C ILE A 198 -23.13 -35.33 -13.33
N THR A 199 -23.37 -35.94 -14.47
CA THR A 199 -24.71 -36.02 -15.04
C THR A 199 -25.24 -37.45 -14.87
N PHE A 200 -26.32 -37.58 -14.12
CA PHE A 200 -27.03 -38.81 -13.94
C PHE A 200 -28.23 -38.82 -14.93
N VAL A 201 -28.19 -39.73 -15.88
CA VAL A 201 -29.28 -39.84 -16.89
C VAL A 201 -29.88 -41.24 -16.79
N PRO A 202 -31.09 -41.37 -16.25
CA PRO A 202 -31.85 -42.59 -16.36
C PRO A 202 -32.38 -42.72 -17.81
N ARG A 203 -32.11 -43.85 -18.46
CA ARG A 203 -32.60 -44.17 -19.81
C ARG A 203 -33.35 -45.47 -19.76
N TYR A 204 -34.60 -45.44 -20.20
CA TYR A 204 -35.40 -46.65 -20.40
C TYR A 204 -35.12 -47.24 -21.77
N ASP A 205 -34.74 -48.52 -21.82
CA ASP A 205 -34.58 -49.27 -23.06
C ASP A 205 -35.87 -50.11 -23.35
N PRO A 206 -36.63 -49.74 -24.32
CA PRO A 206 -37.92 -50.44 -24.61
C PRO A 206 -37.72 -51.84 -25.18
N VAL A 207 -36.54 -52.19 -25.69
CA VAL A 207 -36.22 -53.49 -26.27
C VAL A 207 -35.93 -54.55 -25.22
N THR A 208 -35.17 -54.16 -24.20
CA THR A 208 -34.76 -55.05 -23.09
C THR A 208 -35.62 -54.88 -21.85
N THR A 209 -36.58 -53.96 -21.86
CA THR A 209 -37.44 -53.61 -20.71
C THR A 209 -36.66 -53.23 -19.45
N ASN A 210 -35.43 -52.82 -19.62
CA ASN A 210 -34.52 -52.47 -18.50
C ASN A 210 -34.34 -50.96 -18.37
N LEU A 211 -34.19 -50.49 -17.11
CA LEU A 211 -33.74 -49.14 -16.78
C LEU A 211 -32.22 -49.12 -16.74
N ILE A 212 -31.59 -48.40 -17.65
CA ILE A 212 -30.14 -48.19 -17.70
C ILE A 212 -29.83 -46.85 -17.04
N TYR A 213 -28.99 -46.88 -16.04
CA TYR A 213 -28.47 -45.67 -15.38
C TYR A 213 -27.08 -45.37 -15.91
N SER A 214 -26.93 -44.24 -16.60
CA SER A 214 -25.61 -43.78 -17.02
C SER A 214 -25.14 -42.62 -16.12
N LEU A 215 -23.96 -42.79 -15.52
CA LEU A 215 -23.26 -41.77 -14.78
C LEU A 215 -22.13 -41.25 -15.69
N THR A 216 -22.27 -40.03 -16.17
CA THR A 216 -21.23 -39.39 -16.97
C THR A 216 -20.49 -38.36 -16.09
N VAL A 217 -19.21 -38.61 -15.88
CA VAL A 217 -18.32 -37.65 -15.19
C VAL A 217 -17.48 -36.97 -16.25
N GLN A 218 -17.71 -35.68 -16.47
CA GLN A 218 -16.83 -34.83 -17.28
C GLN A 218 -15.78 -34.18 -16.35
N PHE A 219 -14.52 -34.55 -16.62
CA PHE A 219 -13.37 -33.96 -15.95
C PHE A 219 -12.86 -32.72 -16.68
#